data_28ee3137b94a9f659a828f9d0a88505a
#
_entry.id   28ee3137b94a9f659a828f9d0a88505a
#
_cell.length_a   1.000
_cell.length_b   1.000
_cell.length_c   1.000
_cell.angle_alpha   90.00
_cell.angle_beta   90.00
_cell.angle_gamma   90.00
#
_symmetry.space_group_name_H-M   'P 1'
#
loop_
_entity.id
_entity.type
_entity.pdbx_description
1 polymer ?
#
loop_
_entity_poly.entity_id
_entity_poly.type
_entity_poly.pdbx_seq_one_letter_code
_entity_poly.pdbx_strand_id
1 'polypeptide(L)'
;MSAQGKEGNYIMEQLLYLVPVIGILGLLFAFFLTCTIKKQQAGNDRMKEIASYIHEGAQAFLMAEYRILVIFVVVFFLILGIALKSWMTAAAFLMGALFSSVSGYCGMQVATKANVRTAGAAKDSGMKQALSVAFSGGSVMGMCVTGLGLLGISLVYLVTKDAGI
;
A
#
# COMPACT_ATOMS: atom_id res chain seq x y z
N MET A 1 28.06 27.63 -15.08
CA MET A 1 27.01 26.61 -15.14
C MET A 1 26.50 26.57 -16.57
N SER A 2 26.80 25.52 -17.32
CA SER A 2 26.47 25.39 -18.75
C SER A 2 24.95 25.29 -18.97
N ALA A 3 24.46 25.73 -20.14
CA ALA A 3 23.04 25.66 -20.52
C ALA A 3 22.47 24.22 -20.39
N GLN A 4 23.29 23.20 -20.66
CA GLN A 4 22.94 21.79 -20.46
C GLN A 4 22.59 21.42 -19.01
N GLY A 5 23.22 22.08 -18.02
CA GLY A 5 22.90 21.82 -16.61
C GLY A 5 21.52 22.38 -16.18
N LYS A 6 21.07 23.46 -16.83
CA LYS A 6 19.76 24.04 -16.58
C LYS A 6 18.64 23.23 -17.24
N GLU A 7 18.82 22.75 -18.46
CA GLU A 7 17.85 21.89 -19.13
C GLU A 7 17.66 20.54 -18.39
N GLY A 8 18.75 19.95 -17.91
CA GLY A 8 18.68 18.72 -17.10
C GLY A 8 17.90 18.92 -15.81
N ASN A 9 18.04 20.06 -15.13
CA ASN A 9 17.28 20.35 -13.92
C ASN A 9 15.78 20.56 -14.21
N TYR A 10 15.41 21.24 -15.28
CA TYR A 10 14.00 21.42 -15.65
C TYR A 10 13.30 20.10 -15.99
N ILE A 11 13.98 19.22 -16.72
CA ILE A 11 13.45 17.87 -17.03
C ILE A 11 13.28 17.06 -15.74
N MET A 12 14.25 17.12 -14.83
CA MET A 12 14.20 16.42 -13.55
C MET A 12 13.04 16.91 -12.69
N GLU A 13 12.83 18.22 -12.60
CA GLU A 13 11.69 18.79 -11.86
C GLU A 13 10.34 18.39 -12.46
N GLN A 14 10.22 18.40 -13.79
CA GLN A 14 8.99 17.96 -14.45
C GLN A 14 8.70 16.47 -14.22
N LEU A 15 9.72 15.62 -14.25
CA LEU A 15 9.59 14.19 -13.94
C LEU A 15 9.13 13.96 -12.50
N LEU A 16 9.60 14.77 -11.55
CA LEU A 16 9.19 14.67 -10.14
C LEU A 16 7.70 14.94 -9.93
N TYR A 17 7.08 15.82 -10.72
CA TYR A 17 5.63 16.04 -10.66
C TYR A 17 4.81 14.89 -11.26
N LEU A 18 5.40 14.02 -12.09
CA LEU A 18 4.74 12.82 -12.61
C LEU A 18 4.66 11.70 -11.57
N VAL A 19 5.58 11.65 -10.61
CA VAL A 19 5.63 10.59 -9.59
C VAL A 19 4.35 10.49 -8.77
N PRO A 20 3.80 11.58 -8.19
CA PRO A 20 2.54 11.50 -7.47
C PRO A 20 1.36 11.15 -8.37
N VAL A 21 1.38 11.57 -9.64
CA VAL A 21 0.34 11.20 -10.60
C VAL A 21 0.32 9.68 -10.84
N ILE A 22 1.50 9.07 -11.02
CA ILE A 22 1.64 7.62 -11.16
C ILE A 22 1.16 6.91 -9.90
N GLY A 23 1.50 7.45 -8.70
CA GLY A 23 1.01 6.94 -7.42
C GLY A 23 -0.52 6.92 -7.34
N ILE A 24 -1.16 8.03 -7.72
CA ILE A 24 -2.64 8.14 -7.75
C ILE A 24 -3.25 7.16 -8.75
N LEU A 25 -2.69 7.04 -9.96
CA LEU A 25 -3.16 6.08 -10.96
C LEU A 25 -3.05 4.63 -10.44
N GLY A 26 -1.97 4.28 -9.74
CA GLY A 26 -1.80 2.99 -9.08
C GLY A 26 -2.90 2.71 -8.05
N LEU A 27 -3.24 3.70 -7.21
CA LEU A 27 -4.32 3.57 -6.23
C LEU A 27 -5.71 3.47 -6.87
N LEU A 28 -5.98 4.22 -7.93
CA LEU A 28 -7.23 4.10 -8.70
C LEU A 28 -7.36 2.72 -9.33
N PHE A 29 -6.27 2.18 -9.86
CA PHE A 29 -6.25 0.82 -10.39
C PHE A 29 -6.47 -0.24 -9.30
N ALA A 30 -5.86 -0.08 -8.11
CA ALA A 30 -6.12 -0.93 -6.95
C ALA A 30 -7.60 -0.90 -6.53
N PHE A 31 -8.20 0.28 -6.53
CA PHE A 31 -9.63 0.44 -6.24
C PHE A 31 -10.50 -0.28 -7.29
N PHE A 32 -10.20 -0.13 -8.57
CA PHE A 32 -10.90 -0.83 -9.66
C PHE A 32 -10.80 -2.36 -9.51
N LEU A 33 -9.60 -2.89 -9.24
CA LEU A 33 -9.40 -4.32 -9.01
C LEU A 33 -10.18 -4.81 -7.78
N THR A 34 -10.20 -4.03 -6.70
CA THR A 34 -10.98 -4.35 -5.50
C THR A 34 -12.47 -4.46 -5.79
N CYS A 35 -13.01 -3.54 -6.60
CA CYS A 35 -14.40 -3.59 -7.04
C CYS A 35 -14.68 -4.83 -7.92
N THR A 36 -13.74 -5.19 -8.79
CA THR A 36 -13.84 -6.38 -9.65
C THR A 36 -13.83 -7.66 -8.83
N ILE A 37 -12.94 -7.77 -7.83
CA ILE A 37 -12.89 -8.92 -6.92
C ILE A 37 -14.20 -9.05 -6.14
N LYS A 38 -14.74 -7.96 -5.61
CA LYS A 38 -16.00 -7.99 -4.84
C LYS A 38 -17.21 -8.50 -5.65
N LYS A 39 -17.20 -8.35 -6.98
CA LYS A 39 -18.26 -8.85 -7.87
C LYS A 39 -18.19 -10.36 -8.07
N GLN A 40 -17.07 -11.02 -7.80
CA GLN A 40 -16.93 -12.46 -7.94
C GLN A 40 -17.69 -13.18 -6.81
N GLN A 41 -18.25 -14.34 -7.14
CA GLN A 41 -19.00 -15.17 -6.17
C GLN A 41 -18.06 -15.71 -5.09
N ALA A 42 -18.54 -15.69 -3.85
CA ALA A 42 -17.77 -16.16 -2.69
C ALA A 42 -17.90 -17.70 -2.46
N GLY A 43 -18.40 -18.43 -3.46
CA GLY A 43 -18.61 -19.87 -3.33
C GLY A 43 -19.81 -20.26 -2.47
N ASN A 44 -19.80 -21.48 -1.92
CA ASN A 44 -20.89 -22.02 -1.11
C ASN A 44 -20.84 -21.51 0.35
N ASP A 45 -21.87 -21.83 1.14
CA ASP A 45 -22.00 -21.33 2.52
C ASP A 45 -20.88 -21.83 3.43
N ARG A 46 -20.38 -23.06 3.22
CA ARG A 46 -19.22 -23.56 3.97
C ARG A 46 -17.95 -22.79 3.67
N MET A 47 -17.73 -22.37 2.42
CA MET A 47 -16.59 -21.52 2.04
C MET A 47 -16.69 -20.13 2.69
N LYS A 48 -17.89 -19.56 2.74
CA LYS A 48 -18.14 -18.27 3.42
C LYS A 48 -17.91 -18.35 4.92
N GLU A 49 -18.33 -19.43 5.56
CA GLU A 49 -18.08 -19.69 6.98
C GLU A 49 -16.59 -19.77 7.28
N ILE A 50 -15.82 -20.53 6.51
CA ILE A 50 -14.36 -20.62 6.66
C ILE A 50 -13.72 -19.25 6.40
N ALA A 51 -14.20 -18.50 5.40
CA ALA A 51 -13.71 -17.17 5.09
C ALA A 51 -13.96 -16.17 6.25
N SER A 52 -15.06 -16.30 7.01
CA SER A 52 -15.30 -15.47 8.19
C SER A 52 -14.27 -15.73 9.29
N TYR A 53 -13.91 -16.97 9.54
CA TYR A 53 -12.86 -17.32 10.51
C TYR A 53 -11.47 -16.81 10.08
N ILE A 54 -11.15 -16.92 8.79
CA ILE A 54 -9.90 -16.37 8.22
C ILE A 54 -9.87 -14.84 8.39
N HIS A 55 -10.99 -14.20 8.14
CA HIS A 55 -11.09 -12.74 8.28
C HIS A 55 -10.94 -12.28 9.73
N GLU A 56 -11.58 -12.99 10.66
CA GLU A 56 -11.45 -12.73 12.10
C GLU A 56 -10.00 -12.92 12.58
N GLY A 57 -9.36 -14.02 12.17
CA GLY A 57 -7.96 -14.28 12.48
C GLY A 57 -7.03 -13.21 11.89
N ALA A 58 -7.27 -12.76 10.65
CA ALA A 58 -6.51 -11.70 10.02
C ALA A 58 -6.66 -10.35 10.74
N GLN A 59 -7.87 -10.02 11.22
CA GLN A 59 -8.10 -8.81 12.02
C GLN A 59 -7.40 -8.89 13.38
N ALA A 60 -7.47 -10.03 14.07
CA ALA A 60 -6.78 -10.23 15.33
C ALA A 60 -5.26 -10.10 15.17
N PHE A 61 -4.70 -10.67 14.10
CA PHE A 61 -3.29 -10.55 13.74
C PHE A 61 -2.89 -9.09 13.52
N LEU A 62 -3.63 -8.35 12.67
CA LEU A 62 -3.35 -6.93 12.41
C LEU A 62 -3.41 -6.09 13.67
N MET A 63 -4.39 -6.34 14.56
CA MET A 63 -4.51 -5.59 15.80
C MET A 63 -3.31 -5.84 16.73
N ALA A 64 -2.83 -7.09 16.81
CA ALA A 64 -1.67 -7.45 17.61
C ALA A 64 -0.38 -6.81 17.04
N GLU A 65 -0.20 -6.88 15.73
CA GLU A 65 0.96 -6.32 15.03
C GLU A 65 1.01 -4.79 15.12
N TYR A 66 -0.12 -4.12 14.90
CA TYR A 66 -0.17 -2.65 14.96
C TYR A 66 0.07 -2.12 16.38
N ARG A 67 -0.29 -2.86 17.42
CA ARG A 67 0.05 -2.49 18.79
C ARG A 67 1.57 -2.42 19.00
N ILE A 68 2.31 -3.40 18.48
CA ILE A 68 3.78 -3.42 18.54
C ILE A 68 4.36 -2.35 17.64
N LEU A 69 3.82 -2.19 16.43
CA LEU A 69 4.26 -1.21 15.46
C LEU A 69 4.16 0.23 15.99
N VAL A 70 3.07 0.57 16.71
CA VAL A 70 2.92 1.90 17.31
C VAL A 70 4.03 2.18 18.32
N ILE A 71 4.38 1.21 19.18
CA ILE A 71 5.47 1.38 20.13
C ILE A 71 6.79 1.61 19.38
N PHE A 72 7.06 0.80 18.37
CA PHE A 72 8.27 0.92 17.54
C PHE A 72 8.34 2.29 16.87
N VAL A 73 7.25 2.73 16.21
CA VAL A 73 7.19 4.03 15.52
C VAL A 73 7.43 5.19 16.48
N VAL A 74 6.82 5.16 17.67
CA VAL A 74 7.01 6.23 18.68
C VAL A 74 8.47 6.28 19.15
N VAL A 75 9.07 5.13 19.45
CA VAL A 75 10.47 5.07 19.88
C VAL A 75 11.40 5.60 18.80
N PHE A 76 11.25 5.14 17.56
CA PHE A 76 12.10 5.60 16.45
C PHE A 76 11.86 7.07 16.10
N PHE A 77 10.63 7.54 16.15
CA PHE A 77 10.31 8.97 15.97
C PHE A 77 11.10 9.86 16.96
N LEU A 78 11.11 9.48 18.23
CA LEU A 78 11.86 10.20 19.25
C LEU A 78 13.38 10.11 19.05
N ILE A 79 13.89 8.92 18.72
CA ILE A 79 15.32 8.73 18.42
C ILE A 79 15.73 9.61 17.25
N LEU A 80 15.00 9.59 16.14
CA LEU A 80 15.31 10.41 14.96
C LEU A 80 15.23 11.91 15.25
N GLY A 81 14.21 12.35 15.98
CA GLY A 81 14.05 13.75 16.35
C GLY A 81 15.17 14.27 17.22
N ILE A 82 15.61 13.48 18.23
CA ILE A 82 16.62 13.88 19.21
C ILE A 82 18.04 13.65 18.69
N ALA A 83 18.34 12.47 18.13
CA ALA A 83 19.68 12.10 17.70
C ALA A 83 20.13 12.87 16.45
N LEU A 84 19.24 12.99 15.44
CA LEU A 84 19.54 13.74 14.22
C LEU A 84 19.25 15.24 14.36
N LYS A 85 18.64 15.66 15.47
CA LYS A 85 18.18 17.05 15.68
C LYS A 85 17.33 17.59 14.52
N SER A 86 16.63 16.70 13.81
CA SER A 86 15.81 16.99 12.65
C SER A 86 14.40 16.46 12.84
N TRP A 87 13.52 17.32 13.33
CA TRP A 87 12.10 16.99 13.48
C TRP A 87 11.42 16.77 12.12
N MET A 88 12.00 17.31 11.04
CA MET A 88 11.49 17.13 9.69
C MET A 88 11.69 15.66 9.24
N THR A 89 12.88 15.08 9.46
CA THR A 89 13.16 13.67 9.18
C THR A 89 12.28 12.74 10.03
N ALA A 90 12.08 13.08 11.30
CA ALA A 90 11.18 12.32 12.17
C ALA A 90 9.72 12.37 11.65
N ALA A 91 9.24 13.53 11.19
CA ALA A 91 7.90 13.66 10.62
C ALA A 91 7.75 12.88 9.30
N ALA A 92 8.77 12.90 8.44
CA ALA A 92 8.80 12.11 7.21
C ALA A 92 8.73 10.59 7.50
N PHE A 93 9.48 10.13 8.52
CA PHE A 93 9.41 8.75 9.00
C PHE A 93 8.00 8.38 9.49
N LEU A 94 7.38 9.25 10.29
CA LEU A 94 6.01 9.02 10.80
C LEU A 94 4.99 8.92 9.64
N MET A 95 5.11 9.77 8.65
CA MET A 95 4.24 9.73 7.47
C MET A 95 4.45 8.44 6.67
N GLY A 96 5.69 8.00 6.47
CA GLY A 96 5.99 6.72 5.84
C GLY A 96 5.41 5.54 6.61
N ALA A 97 5.52 5.53 7.94
CA ALA A 97 4.94 4.51 8.80
C ALA A 97 3.40 4.46 8.71
N LEU A 98 2.75 5.62 8.64
CA LEU A 98 1.30 5.72 8.44
C LEU A 98 0.88 5.15 7.08
N PHE A 99 1.54 5.53 6.00
CA PHE A 99 1.23 5.02 4.65
C PHE A 99 1.48 3.52 4.54
N SER A 100 2.55 3.02 5.13
CA SER A 100 2.84 1.59 5.21
C SER A 100 1.74 0.83 5.95
N SER A 101 1.31 1.33 7.11
CA SER A 101 0.24 0.73 7.91
C SER A 101 -1.10 0.70 7.15
N VAL A 102 -1.48 1.82 6.50
CA VAL A 102 -2.70 1.89 5.68
C VAL A 102 -2.63 0.91 4.51
N SER A 103 -1.49 0.82 3.84
CA SER A 103 -1.28 -0.11 2.73
C SER A 103 -1.42 -1.57 3.17
N GLY A 104 -0.79 -1.94 4.29
CA GLY A 104 -0.89 -3.28 4.88
C GLY A 104 -2.32 -3.64 5.26
N TYR A 105 -3.05 -2.71 5.90
CA TYR A 105 -4.46 -2.90 6.23
C TYR A 105 -5.33 -3.12 4.99
N CYS A 106 -5.22 -2.24 4.00
CA CYS A 106 -5.98 -2.37 2.75
C CYS A 106 -5.66 -3.68 2.03
N GLY A 107 -4.38 -4.04 1.94
CA GLY A 107 -3.92 -5.27 1.33
C GLY A 107 -4.50 -6.51 2.01
N MET A 108 -4.43 -6.60 3.33
CA MET A 108 -4.98 -7.72 4.10
C MET A 108 -6.50 -7.83 3.95
N GLN A 109 -7.21 -6.72 3.98
CA GLN A 109 -8.67 -6.69 3.79
C GLN A 109 -9.09 -7.21 2.41
N VAL A 110 -8.32 -6.90 1.37
CA VAL A 110 -8.62 -7.39 0.02
C VAL A 110 -8.16 -8.82 -0.15
N ALA A 111 -7.00 -9.20 0.37
CA ALA A 111 -6.46 -10.56 0.27
C ALA A 111 -7.40 -11.59 0.91
N THR A 112 -7.92 -11.33 2.11
CA THR A 112 -8.88 -12.22 2.79
C THR A 112 -10.17 -12.38 1.99
N LYS A 113 -10.65 -11.31 1.35
CA LYS A 113 -11.85 -11.35 0.49
C LYS A 113 -11.58 -12.04 -0.86
N ALA A 114 -10.37 -11.92 -1.40
CA ALA A 114 -9.98 -12.59 -2.64
C ALA A 114 -9.83 -14.09 -2.43
N ASN A 115 -9.38 -14.54 -1.27
CA ASN A 115 -9.10 -15.93 -0.95
C ASN A 115 -10.31 -16.86 -1.18
N VAL A 116 -11.45 -16.53 -0.59
CA VAL A 116 -12.69 -17.32 -0.74
C VAL A 116 -13.20 -17.28 -2.18
N ARG A 117 -13.04 -16.16 -2.89
CA ARG A 117 -13.45 -16.01 -4.29
C ARG A 117 -12.56 -16.79 -5.24
N THR A 118 -11.27 -16.89 -4.92
CA THR A 118 -10.33 -17.74 -5.63
C THR A 118 -10.73 -19.21 -5.49
N ALA A 119 -11.07 -19.66 -4.28
CA ALA A 119 -11.55 -21.02 -4.04
C ALA A 119 -12.89 -21.31 -4.76
N GLY A 120 -13.82 -20.35 -4.72
CA GLY A 120 -15.08 -20.45 -5.46
C GLY A 120 -14.86 -20.54 -6.97
N ALA A 121 -14.02 -19.66 -7.51
CA ALA A 121 -13.67 -19.66 -8.94
C ALA A 121 -12.97 -20.97 -9.37
N ALA A 122 -12.10 -21.51 -8.54
CA ALA A 122 -11.44 -22.79 -8.81
C ALA A 122 -12.44 -23.93 -8.94
N LYS A 123 -13.46 -23.94 -8.06
CA LYS A 123 -14.52 -24.96 -8.07
C LYS A 123 -15.45 -24.83 -9.26
N ASP A 124 -15.93 -23.61 -9.56
CA ASP A 124 -17.06 -23.39 -10.46
C ASP A 124 -16.61 -23.00 -11.88
N SER A 125 -15.44 -22.41 -12.06
CA SER A 125 -14.95 -21.84 -13.34
C SER A 125 -13.54 -22.31 -13.73
N GLY A 126 -12.90 -23.11 -12.89
CA GLY A 126 -11.60 -23.73 -13.15
C GLY A 126 -10.40 -22.85 -12.82
N MET A 127 -9.20 -23.43 -13.03
CA MET A 127 -7.92 -22.87 -12.59
C MET A 127 -7.60 -21.50 -13.17
N LYS A 128 -7.93 -21.25 -14.44
CA LYS A 128 -7.64 -19.97 -15.11
C LYS A 128 -8.34 -18.79 -14.42
N GLN A 129 -9.61 -18.97 -14.07
CA GLN A 129 -10.38 -17.94 -13.38
C GLN A 129 -9.90 -17.76 -11.93
N ALA A 130 -9.58 -18.85 -11.24
CA ALA A 130 -9.02 -18.81 -9.90
C ALA A 130 -7.72 -18.02 -9.83
N LEU A 131 -6.79 -18.30 -10.76
CA LEU A 131 -5.53 -17.54 -10.86
C LEU A 131 -5.77 -16.07 -11.14
N SER A 132 -6.71 -15.73 -12.03
CA SER A 132 -7.04 -14.32 -12.31
C SER A 132 -7.51 -13.58 -11.05
N VAL A 133 -8.37 -14.21 -10.24
CA VAL A 133 -8.84 -13.61 -8.98
C VAL A 133 -7.70 -13.48 -7.96
N ALA A 134 -6.87 -14.52 -7.81
CA ALA A 134 -5.74 -14.53 -6.91
C ALA A 134 -4.71 -13.44 -7.26
N PHE A 135 -4.32 -13.34 -8.54
CA PHE A 135 -3.42 -12.30 -9.04
C PHE A 135 -4.00 -10.90 -8.85
N SER A 136 -5.29 -10.72 -9.09
CA SER A 136 -5.96 -9.44 -8.84
C SER A 136 -5.88 -9.04 -7.37
N GLY A 137 -6.07 -10.00 -6.45
CA GLY A 137 -5.91 -9.77 -5.00
C GLY A 137 -4.50 -9.33 -4.60
N GLY A 138 -3.47 -10.02 -5.10
CA GLY A 138 -2.06 -9.65 -4.88
C GLY A 138 -1.70 -8.30 -5.50
N SER A 139 -2.21 -8.02 -6.71
CA SER A 139 -1.98 -6.75 -7.40
C SER A 139 -2.55 -5.56 -6.63
N VAL A 140 -3.69 -5.70 -5.95
CA VAL A 140 -4.23 -4.62 -5.10
C VAL A 140 -3.24 -4.26 -4.01
N MET A 141 -2.67 -5.24 -3.30
CA MET A 141 -1.68 -4.98 -2.26
C MET A 141 -0.42 -4.30 -2.84
N GLY A 142 0.11 -4.83 -3.93
CA GLY A 142 1.27 -4.25 -4.61
C GLY A 142 1.04 -2.80 -5.05
N MET A 143 -0.11 -2.50 -5.65
CA MET A 143 -0.46 -1.15 -6.08
C MET A 143 -0.71 -0.19 -4.91
N CYS A 144 -1.26 -0.67 -3.79
CA CYS A 144 -1.39 0.13 -2.58
C CYS A 144 -0.01 0.50 -2.00
N VAL A 145 0.91 -0.48 -1.89
CA VAL A 145 2.28 -0.23 -1.39
C VAL A 145 3.01 0.75 -2.30
N THR A 146 3.04 0.49 -3.60
CA THR A 146 3.75 1.33 -4.57
C THR A 146 3.10 2.72 -4.67
N GLY A 147 1.76 2.79 -4.76
CA GLY A 147 1.04 4.06 -4.91
C GLY A 147 1.21 4.97 -3.70
N LEU A 148 1.02 4.44 -2.48
CA LEU A 148 1.23 5.21 -1.24
C LEU A 148 2.70 5.53 -1.02
N GLY A 149 3.63 4.63 -1.38
CA GLY A 149 5.07 4.88 -1.31
C GLY A 149 5.49 6.05 -2.21
N LEU A 150 5.07 6.04 -3.48
CA LEU A 150 5.34 7.12 -4.43
C LEU A 150 4.73 8.46 -3.98
N LEU A 151 3.50 8.43 -3.46
CA LEU A 151 2.87 9.62 -2.89
C LEU A 151 3.61 10.14 -1.67
N GLY A 152 4.03 9.24 -0.76
CA GLY A 152 4.77 9.61 0.43
C GLY A 152 6.09 10.30 0.11
N ILE A 153 6.91 9.68 -0.72
CA ILE A 153 8.21 10.23 -1.15
C ILE A 153 8.01 11.57 -1.87
N SER A 154 7.03 11.64 -2.79
CA SER A 154 6.74 12.87 -3.53
C SER A 154 6.31 13.99 -2.61
N LEU A 155 5.47 13.71 -1.62
CA LEU A 155 4.95 14.71 -0.70
C LEU A 155 6.06 15.23 0.23
N VAL A 156 6.92 14.34 0.75
CA VAL A 156 8.10 14.75 1.53
C VAL A 156 8.99 15.65 0.69
N TYR A 157 9.32 15.25 -0.52
CA TYR A 157 10.19 16.01 -1.40
C TYR A 157 9.59 17.38 -1.78
N LEU A 158 8.29 17.45 -2.09
CA LEU A 158 7.62 18.72 -2.46
C LEU A 158 7.59 19.72 -1.30
N VAL A 159 7.48 19.22 -0.07
CA VAL A 159 7.45 20.07 1.14
C VAL A 159 8.85 20.50 1.56
N THR A 160 9.82 19.59 1.53
CA THR A 160 11.16 19.85 2.05
C THR A 160 12.11 20.38 0.99
N LYS A 161 11.88 20.00 -0.29
CA LYS A 161 12.79 20.19 -1.42
C LYS A 161 14.22 19.66 -1.15
N ASP A 162 14.33 18.73 -0.22
CA ASP A 162 15.55 18.07 0.17
C ASP A 162 15.40 16.55 -0.08
N ALA A 163 16.32 15.98 -0.86
CA ALA A 163 16.36 14.56 -1.16
C ALA A 163 17.13 13.74 -0.11
N GLY A 164 17.71 14.41 0.89
CA GLY A 164 18.50 13.79 1.96
C GLY A 164 17.74 13.52 3.26
N ILE A 165 16.41 13.74 3.25
CA ILE A 165 15.53 13.52 4.41
C ILE A 165 14.92 12.12 4.43
#